data_eeb63e187b32d1ad6de1a2cfae70e4fa
#
_entry.id   eeb63e187b32d1ad6de1a2cfae70e4fa
#
_cell.length_a   1.000
_cell.length_b   1.000
_cell.length_c   1.000
_cell.angle_alpha   90.00
_cell.angle_beta   90.00
_cell.angle_gamma   90.00
#
_symmetry.space_group_name_H-M   'P 1'
#
loop_
_entity.id
_entity.type
_entity.pdbx_description
1 polymer ?
#
loop_
_entity_poly.entity_id
_entity_poly.type
_entity_poly.pdbx_seq_one_letter_code
_entity_poly.pdbx_strand_id
1 'polypeptide(L)'
;MALLRRACATFFFFTLIFLSCVAVPLEAQVPRPTNFLAEHYDVSASLDAIGQSISATAKIDFKAVEASSSVRVELHPNLIVKEVKGPDGKPLNFERDNQNPLMVVVQLPTPVATNGRLTLTYSYAGLLVNEENSPVPGVRAALINKDGAYLLLLARWFPLTNFPSNRYTATFRLNVPDIFAVAGTGKASAPTPIPSKNAVEGGRLLYTFECKNPAPHGTFVAGKLQLNPKQAEGISVAVYAPRASSANAEEFAASVARSAIIFSDMFGPIPDPTFTVIQLPDGTLREYAAPGVLLLSQRIWDPKSSDRTIAHLVASQWWGIQVLPATPGDVWISDGLARYSEALYAEQNAGKEAGLRAVDEFAVGALMYEDAAPIAQAARLAPYSPDYRSVVMNKGAMLFHMLRAQMGDVAFKSALRDFYFQFAEKSARIEDFEDLAERRAQDAAKPPQEPPNLRGFFAQWLNSTGVPEFSLEYVVYRTPKGFRVVGKIKQPLDTFRMPVDLRIDTEGNPEQKTIDAIGTESGFTVETFGRPKPGGIKIDPNNVILKGSTSLRARAAIARGEDLAEQGRFYDAVTQYQRALAIQPNRSLANFRMGEAFFYQKNYQAAANAFRE
;
A
#
# COMPACT_ATOMS: atom_id res chain seq x y z
N MET A 1 -89.15 -6.82 30.56
CA MET A 1 -88.62 -8.16 30.75
C MET A 1 -87.24 -8.16 30.11
N ALA A 2 -86.19 -7.98 30.88
CA ALA A 2 -85.19 -8.91 31.34
C ALA A 2 -84.38 -9.46 30.14
N LEU A 3 -83.12 -9.27 30.01
CA LEU A 3 -82.04 -9.68 30.85
C LEU A 3 -80.69 -9.08 30.37
N LEU A 4 -79.94 -8.59 31.27
CA LEU A 4 -78.54 -8.26 31.17
C LEU A 4 -77.71 -9.42 30.64
N ARG A 5 -76.74 -9.13 29.75
CA ARG A 5 -75.50 -9.90 29.73
C ARG A 5 -74.27 -8.94 29.61
N ARG A 6 -73.46 -8.95 30.66
CA ARG A 6 -72.14 -8.36 30.75
C ARG A 6 -71.20 -9.16 29.85
N ALA A 7 -70.44 -8.49 29.05
CA ALA A 7 -69.19 -9.03 28.44
C ALA A 7 -68.01 -8.20 28.91
N CYS A 8 -67.11 -8.83 29.70
CA CYS A 8 -65.81 -8.32 30.06
C CYS A 8 -64.94 -8.18 28.80
N ALA A 9 -64.54 -6.98 28.51
CA ALA A 9 -63.47 -6.72 27.56
C ALA A 9 -62.14 -6.72 28.35
N THR A 10 -61.37 -7.79 28.16
CA THR A 10 -59.99 -7.88 28.65
C THR A 10 -59.09 -7.06 27.71
N PHE A 11 -58.59 -5.92 28.19
CA PHE A 11 -57.61 -5.13 27.51
C PHE A 11 -56.24 -5.84 27.69
N PHE A 12 -55.68 -6.40 26.61
CA PHE A 12 -54.31 -6.84 26.52
C PHE A 12 -53.45 -5.61 26.21
N PHE A 13 -52.71 -5.13 27.20
CA PHE A 13 -51.66 -4.16 27.03
C PHE A 13 -50.43 -4.90 26.48
N PHE A 14 -50.18 -4.81 25.18
CA PHE A 14 -48.89 -5.16 24.58
C PHE A 14 -47.91 -4.03 24.88
N THR A 15 -47.07 -4.22 25.88
CA THR A 15 -45.91 -3.36 26.12
C THR A 15 -44.86 -3.73 25.07
N LEU A 16 -44.76 -2.95 24.00
CA LEU A 16 -43.66 -3.00 23.05
C LEU A 16 -42.42 -2.43 23.76
N ILE A 17 -41.54 -3.31 24.25
CA ILE A 17 -40.19 -2.93 24.68
C ILE A 17 -39.41 -2.62 23.38
N PHE A 18 -39.30 -1.34 23.06
CA PHE A 18 -38.27 -0.83 22.11
C PHE A 18 -36.91 -1.05 22.76
N LEU A 19 -36.26 -2.16 22.41
CA LEU A 19 -34.82 -2.31 22.63
C LEU A 19 -34.14 -1.34 21.64
N SER A 20 -33.93 -0.08 22.08
CA SER A 20 -33.04 0.82 21.41
C SER A 20 -31.63 0.22 21.55
N CYS A 21 -31.17 -0.54 20.53
CA CYS A 21 -29.76 -0.75 20.33
C CYS A 21 -29.14 0.64 20.14
N VAL A 22 -28.64 1.20 21.23
CA VAL A 22 -27.66 2.27 21.19
C VAL A 22 -26.45 1.64 20.51
N ALA A 23 -26.34 1.83 19.20
CA ALA A 23 -25.09 1.62 18.49
C ALA A 23 -24.08 2.59 19.16
N VAL A 24 -23.30 2.07 20.10
CA VAL A 24 -22.11 2.76 20.57
C VAL A 24 -21.29 2.98 19.32
N PRO A 25 -21.03 4.23 18.92
CA PRO A 25 -20.11 4.45 17.81
C PRO A 25 -18.82 3.75 18.21
N LEU A 26 -18.34 2.86 17.36
CA LEU A 26 -16.99 2.33 17.46
C LEU A 26 -16.09 3.54 17.25
N GLU A 27 -15.75 4.24 18.33
CA GLU A 27 -14.73 5.27 18.31
C GLU A 27 -13.51 4.56 17.72
N ALA A 28 -13.11 4.98 16.53
CA ALA A 28 -11.84 4.58 15.96
C ALA A 28 -10.82 4.86 17.05
N GLN A 29 -10.21 3.80 17.59
CA GLN A 29 -9.20 3.93 18.64
C GLN A 29 -8.11 4.80 18.04
N VAL A 30 -8.08 6.08 18.43
CA VAL A 30 -6.94 6.94 18.15
C VAL A 30 -5.72 6.19 18.66
N PRO A 31 -4.72 5.90 17.84
CA PRO A 31 -3.53 5.20 18.29
C PRO A 31 -3.00 5.95 19.51
N ARG A 32 -2.94 5.28 20.66
CA ARG A 32 -2.40 5.94 21.86
C ARG A 32 -0.96 6.29 21.56
N PRO A 33 -0.54 7.55 21.81
CA PRO A 33 0.81 7.97 21.49
C PRO A 33 1.82 7.01 22.13
N THR A 34 2.87 6.69 21.39
CA THR A 34 3.96 5.85 21.86
C THR A 34 4.76 6.63 22.89
N ASN A 35 4.85 6.12 24.12
CA ASN A 35 5.58 6.79 25.20
C ASN A 35 7.10 6.63 25.08
N PHE A 36 7.54 5.58 24.33
CA PHE A 36 8.94 5.26 24.13
C PHE A 36 9.21 4.96 22.66
N LEU A 37 10.34 5.45 22.15
CA LEU A 37 10.90 5.06 20.86
C LEU A 37 12.14 4.20 21.09
N ALA A 38 12.28 3.13 20.32
CA ALA A 38 13.51 2.36 20.31
C ALA A 38 14.58 3.11 19.53
N GLU A 39 15.78 3.25 20.11
CA GLU A 39 16.98 3.82 19.47
C GLU A 39 17.86 2.71 18.88
N HIS A 40 17.96 1.55 19.57
CA HIS A 40 18.75 0.40 19.14
C HIS A 40 18.10 -0.93 19.50
N TYR A 41 18.26 -1.92 18.62
CA TYR A 41 17.89 -3.31 18.86
C TYR A 41 19.11 -4.23 18.77
N ASP A 42 19.27 -5.11 19.74
CA ASP A 42 20.15 -6.29 19.65
C ASP A 42 19.27 -7.54 19.78
N VAL A 43 19.02 -8.20 18.65
CA VAL A 43 18.09 -9.33 18.57
C VAL A 43 18.85 -10.60 18.18
N SER A 44 18.74 -11.62 19.01
CA SER A 44 19.25 -12.97 18.74
C SER A 44 18.09 -13.94 18.64
N ALA A 45 17.93 -14.60 17.50
CA ALA A 45 16.84 -15.51 17.23
C ALA A 45 17.34 -16.86 16.69
N SER A 46 16.75 -17.94 17.17
CA SER A 46 16.97 -19.30 16.68
C SER A 46 15.70 -19.82 16.00
N LEU A 47 15.82 -20.22 14.74
CA LEU A 47 14.72 -20.74 13.94
C LEU A 47 14.78 -22.29 13.95
N ASP A 48 13.69 -22.91 14.38
CA ASP A 48 13.48 -24.35 14.28
C ASP A 48 12.58 -24.65 13.08
N ALA A 49 13.19 -25.11 11.99
CA ALA A 49 12.49 -25.42 10.75
C ALA A 49 11.56 -26.65 10.85
N ILE A 50 11.86 -27.59 11.74
CA ILE A 50 11.05 -28.80 11.97
C ILE A 50 9.90 -28.47 12.93
N GLY A 51 10.22 -27.84 14.06
CA GLY A 51 9.22 -27.40 15.04
C GLY A 51 8.45 -26.15 14.63
N GLN A 52 8.73 -25.58 13.46
CA GLN A 52 8.07 -24.42 12.87
C GLN A 52 8.00 -23.22 13.84
N SER A 53 9.05 -23.04 14.63
CA SER A 53 9.06 -22.10 15.75
C SER A 53 10.29 -21.20 15.76
N ILE A 54 10.15 -20.10 16.48
CA ILE A 54 11.23 -19.17 16.81
C ILE A 54 11.40 -19.08 18.32
N SER A 55 12.64 -19.02 18.77
CA SER A 55 12.97 -18.56 20.13
C SER A 55 13.95 -17.41 20.02
N ALA A 56 13.68 -16.32 20.72
CA ALA A 56 14.46 -15.11 20.57
C ALA A 56 14.63 -14.32 21.87
N THR A 57 15.70 -13.54 21.90
CA THR A 57 15.98 -12.53 22.90
C THR A 57 16.19 -11.19 22.19
N ALA A 58 15.47 -10.17 22.60
CA ALA A 58 15.62 -8.81 22.10
C ALA A 58 16.01 -7.86 23.24
N LYS A 59 17.21 -7.32 23.19
CA LYS A 59 17.64 -6.21 24.04
C LYS A 59 17.37 -4.92 23.28
N ILE A 60 16.64 -3.99 23.92
CA ILE A 60 16.14 -2.79 23.26
C ILE A 60 16.52 -1.58 24.10
N ASP A 61 17.20 -0.63 23.48
CA ASP A 61 17.50 0.67 24.08
C ASP A 61 16.40 1.65 23.68
N PHE A 62 15.66 2.14 24.68
CA PHE A 62 14.54 3.05 24.51
C PHE A 62 14.88 4.47 24.94
N LYS A 63 14.23 5.44 24.29
CA LYS A 63 14.14 6.82 24.70
C LYS A 63 12.69 7.19 24.99
N ALA A 64 12.42 7.75 26.16
CA ALA A 64 11.09 8.22 26.55
C ALA A 64 10.73 9.50 25.77
N VAL A 65 9.57 9.50 25.12
CA VAL A 65 9.00 10.69 24.45
C VAL A 65 8.29 11.57 25.45
N GLU A 66 7.64 10.93 26.44
CA GLU A 66 6.99 11.56 27.59
C GLU A 66 7.29 10.77 28.86
N ALA A 67 7.11 11.40 30.02
CA ALA A 67 7.31 10.70 31.30
C ALA A 67 6.31 9.55 31.44
N SER A 68 6.81 8.34 31.70
CA SER A 68 5.97 7.15 31.76
C SER A 68 6.48 6.09 32.72
N SER A 69 5.54 5.37 33.36
CA SER A 69 5.79 4.19 34.18
C SER A 69 5.52 2.87 33.47
N SER A 70 5.24 2.89 32.17
CA SER A 70 5.03 1.67 31.38
C SER A 70 5.60 1.79 29.98
N VAL A 71 6.14 0.69 29.43
CA VAL A 71 6.58 0.57 28.04
C VAL A 71 5.61 -0.29 27.28
N ARG A 72 5.15 0.18 26.12
CA ARG A 72 4.25 -0.55 25.22
C ARG A 72 4.99 -0.94 23.95
N VAL A 73 4.91 -2.23 23.59
CA VAL A 73 5.52 -2.77 22.37
C VAL A 73 4.52 -3.66 21.64
N GLU A 74 4.60 -3.67 20.33
CA GLU A 74 3.88 -4.61 19.47
C GLU A 74 4.71 -5.87 19.27
N LEU A 75 4.12 -7.04 19.53
CA LEU A 75 4.73 -8.34 19.31
C LEU A 75 3.69 -9.33 18.79
N HIS A 76 4.04 -10.10 17.75
CA HIS A 76 3.14 -11.09 17.14
C HIS A 76 2.37 -11.89 18.21
N PRO A 77 1.06 -12.03 18.08
CA PRO A 77 0.24 -12.70 19.12
C PRO A 77 0.67 -14.14 19.44
N ASN A 78 1.17 -14.88 18.45
CA ASN A 78 1.66 -16.26 18.63
C ASN A 78 3.01 -16.35 19.36
N LEU A 79 3.69 -15.21 19.59
CA LEU A 79 4.97 -15.17 20.32
C LEU A 79 4.73 -14.89 21.78
N ILE A 80 4.93 -15.91 22.62
CA ILE A 80 4.71 -15.84 24.05
C ILE A 80 5.94 -15.26 24.72
N VAL A 81 5.77 -14.11 25.40
CA VAL A 81 6.82 -13.52 26.24
C VAL A 81 7.01 -14.39 27.47
N LYS A 82 8.24 -14.82 27.71
CA LYS A 82 8.63 -15.67 28.85
C LYS A 82 9.12 -14.82 29.99
N GLU A 83 9.87 -13.76 29.70
CA GLU A 83 10.49 -12.90 30.68
C GLU A 83 10.81 -11.53 30.07
N VAL A 84 10.68 -10.49 30.88
CA VAL A 84 11.22 -9.15 30.59
C VAL A 84 12.12 -8.73 31.74
N LYS A 85 13.35 -8.31 31.42
CA LYS A 85 14.32 -7.83 32.39
C LYS A 85 14.57 -6.33 32.26
N GLY A 86 14.69 -5.67 33.38
CA GLY A 86 15.13 -4.28 33.48
C GLY A 86 16.64 -4.10 33.29
N PRO A 87 17.14 -2.84 33.40
CA PRO A 87 18.56 -2.53 33.25
C PRO A 87 19.47 -3.23 34.28
N ASP A 88 18.92 -3.52 35.47
CA ASP A 88 19.61 -4.22 36.57
C ASP A 88 19.57 -5.75 36.43
N GLY A 89 19.01 -6.26 35.34
CA GLY A 89 18.85 -7.68 35.07
C GLY A 89 17.71 -8.36 35.83
N LYS A 90 16.95 -7.60 36.66
CA LYS A 90 15.81 -8.16 37.38
C LYS A 90 14.56 -8.27 36.54
N PRO A 91 13.71 -9.28 36.77
CA PRO A 91 12.46 -9.44 36.06
C PRO A 91 11.48 -8.30 36.37
N LEU A 92 10.75 -7.88 35.34
CA LEU A 92 9.69 -6.87 35.41
C LEU A 92 8.33 -7.52 35.15
N ASN A 93 7.28 -6.93 35.73
CA ASN A 93 5.92 -7.33 35.47
C ASN A 93 5.51 -6.86 34.07
N PHE A 94 4.87 -7.76 33.31
CA PHE A 94 4.33 -7.45 31.99
C PHE A 94 3.00 -8.18 31.80
N GLU A 95 2.20 -7.65 30.91
CA GLU A 95 0.94 -8.27 30.49
C GLU A 95 0.74 -8.09 28.99
N ARG A 96 0.04 -9.04 28.37
CA ARG A 96 -0.46 -8.88 27.00
C ARG A 96 -1.88 -8.34 27.08
N ASP A 97 -2.17 -7.30 26.31
CA ASP A 97 -3.49 -6.68 26.28
C ASP A 97 -4.52 -7.66 25.70
N ASN A 98 -5.55 -7.96 26.48
CA ASN A 98 -6.61 -8.91 26.07
C ASN A 98 -7.50 -8.36 24.93
N GLN A 99 -7.61 -7.03 24.81
CA GLN A 99 -8.39 -6.40 23.73
C GLN A 99 -7.57 -6.21 22.46
N ASN A 100 -6.25 -6.06 22.62
CA ASN A 100 -5.29 -5.98 21.51
C ASN A 100 -4.14 -6.97 21.71
N PRO A 101 -4.29 -8.23 21.29
CA PRO A 101 -3.28 -9.27 21.52
C PRO A 101 -1.89 -8.98 20.89
N LEU A 102 -1.79 -7.98 20.03
CA LEU A 102 -0.52 -7.51 19.48
C LEU A 102 0.30 -6.73 20.54
N MET A 103 -0.38 -6.08 21.51
CA MET A 103 0.24 -5.18 22.46
C MET A 103 0.74 -5.91 23.71
N VAL A 104 2.00 -5.68 24.08
CA VAL A 104 2.62 -6.10 25.35
C VAL A 104 2.96 -4.85 26.14
N VAL A 105 2.50 -4.78 27.38
CA VAL A 105 2.72 -3.66 28.31
C VAL A 105 3.63 -4.11 29.44
N VAL A 106 4.75 -3.42 29.64
CA VAL A 106 5.72 -3.68 30.70
C VAL A 106 5.62 -2.57 31.73
N GLN A 107 5.42 -2.94 32.99
CA GLN A 107 5.36 -1.99 34.13
C GLN A 107 6.75 -1.70 34.65
N LEU A 108 7.07 -0.43 34.80
CA LEU A 108 8.36 0.03 35.34
C LEU A 108 8.24 0.30 36.84
N PRO A 109 9.22 -0.08 37.67
CA PRO A 109 9.20 0.17 39.13
C PRO A 109 9.27 1.67 39.43
N THR A 110 9.87 2.47 38.58
CA THR A 110 9.95 3.93 38.68
C THR A 110 9.66 4.56 37.31
N PRO A 111 8.92 5.68 37.26
CA PRO A 111 8.70 6.40 36.02
C PRO A 111 10.02 6.88 35.41
N VAL A 112 10.13 6.76 34.09
CA VAL A 112 11.24 7.35 33.30
C VAL A 112 10.79 8.73 32.81
N ALA A 113 11.60 9.74 33.11
CA ALA A 113 11.31 11.12 32.68
C ALA A 113 11.43 11.29 31.17
N THR A 114 10.79 12.31 30.62
CA THR A 114 10.92 12.70 29.20
C THR A 114 12.39 12.81 28.79
N ASN A 115 12.74 12.25 27.64
CA ASN A 115 14.11 12.08 27.12
C ASN A 115 15.00 11.13 27.95
N GLY A 116 14.48 10.51 29.02
CA GLY A 116 15.20 9.48 29.77
C GLY A 116 15.42 8.22 28.90
N ARG A 117 16.48 7.49 29.19
CA ARG A 117 16.83 6.24 28.50
C ARG A 117 16.58 5.04 29.38
N LEU A 118 16.18 3.95 28.77
CA LEU A 118 15.86 2.69 29.43
C LEU A 118 16.26 1.54 28.51
N THR A 119 16.92 0.52 29.07
CA THR A 119 17.19 -0.73 28.35
C THR A 119 16.33 -1.85 28.92
N LEU A 120 15.58 -2.54 28.06
CA LEU A 120 14.83 -3.75 28.45
C LEU A 120 15.28 -4.93 27.60
N THR A 121 15.24 -6.13 28.21
CA THR A 121 15.53 -7.40 27.53
C THR A 121 14.31 -8.29 27.58
N TYR A 122 13.77 -8.64 26.40
CA TYR A 122 12.62 -9.53 26.22
C TYR A 122 13.11 -10.91 25.81
N SER A 123 12.60 -11.97 26.46
CA SER A 123 12.78 -13.35 26.03
C SER A 123 11.43 -13.94 25.64
N TYR A 124 11.30 -14.47 24.44
CA TYR A 124 10.04 -14.95 23.90
C TYR A 124 10.24 -16.12 22.93
N ALA A 125 9.16 -16.86 22.68
CA ALA A 125 9.15 -17.96 21.71
C ALA A 125 7.73 -18.23 21.23
N GLY A 126 7.60 -18.88 20.07
CA GLY A 126 6.30 -19.29 19.53
C GLY A 126 6.37 -19.89 18.15
N LEU A 127 5.20 -20.25 17.62
CA LEU A 127 5.02 -20.84 16.30
C LEU A 127 4.71 -19.76 15.27
N LEU A 128 5.31 -19.86 14.08
CA LEU A 128 5.03 -19.01 12.94
C LEU A 128 4.76 -19.90 11.72
N VAL A 129 3.55 -20.44 11.64
CA VAL A 129 3.19 -21.52 10.69
C VAL A 129 2.15 -21.13 9.65
N ASN A 130 1.31 -20.13 9.93
CA ASN A 130 0.19 -19.73 9.06
C ASN A 130 -0.10 -18.23 9.21
N GLU A 131 -1.16 -17.76 8.56
CA GLU A 131 -1.63 -16.37 8.65
C GLU A 131 -2.58 -16.12 9.84
N GLU A 132 -2.95 -17.17 10.57
CA GLU A 132 -3.80 -17.04 11.74
C GLU A 132 -3.11 -16.19 12.81
N ASN A 133 -3.85 -15.22 13.36
CA ASN A 133 -3.33 -14.20 14.27
C ASN A 133 -2.23 -13.30 13.69
N SER A 134 -2.05 -13.27 12.37
CA SER A 134 -1.13 -12.31 11.76
C SER A 134 -1.53 -10.88 12.14
N PRO A 135 -0.56 -10.01 12.46
CA PRO A 135 -0.82 -8.58 12.67
C PRO A 135 -1.45 -7.87 11.47
N VAL A 136 -1.38 -8.47 10.29
CA VAL A 136 -2.01 -7.99 9.07
C VAL A 136 -3.00 -9.06 8.59
N PRO A 137 -4.32 -8.82 8.74
CA PRO A 137 -5.35 -9.79 8.37
C PRO A 137 -5.21 -10.26 6.90
N GLY A 138 -5.30 -11.57 6.68
CA GLY A 138 -5.21 -12.17 5.35
C GLY A 138 -3.80 -12.15 4.73
N VAL A 139 -2.79 -11.72 5.46
CA VAL A 139 -1.39 -11.69 5.01
C VAL A 139 -0.53 -12.60 5.87
N ARG A 140 0.10 -13.57 5.27
CA ARG A 140 1.12 -14.38 5.94
C ARG A 140 2.43 -13.59 5.99
N ALA A 141 2.62 -12.83 7.08
CA ALA A 141 3.74 -11.92 7.25
C ALA A 141 5.02 -12.60 7.78
N ALA A 142 4.89 -13.78 8.36
CA ALA A 142 5.99 -14.64 8.78
C ALA A 142 5.64 -16.09 8.59
N LEU A 143 6.65 -16.92 8.28
CA LEU A 143 6.52 -18.37 8.15
C LEU A 143 7.86 -19.01 8.50
N ILE A 144 7.81 -20.13 9.23
CA ILE A 144 8.95 -21.00 9.43
C ILE A 144 8.51 -22.43 9.11
N ASN A 145 9.22 -23.10 8.20
CA ASN A 145 8.98 -24.49 7.85
C ASN A 145 10.27 -25.17 7.38
N LYS A 146 10.18 -26.46 7.01
CA LYS A 146 11.32 -27.29 6.55
C LYS A 146 11.97 -26.80 5.25
N ASP A 147 11.29 -26.00 4.44
CA ASP A 147 11.76 -25.53 3.15
C ASP A 147 12.41 -24.13 3.25
N GLY A 148 12.13 -23.41 4.33
CA GLY A 148 12.67 -22.09 4.62
C GLY A 148 11.87 -21.30 5.64
N ALA A 149 12.25 -20.06 5.81
CA ALA A 149 11.55 -19.10 6.66
C ALA A 149 11.58 -17.71 6.03
N TYR A 150 10.57 -16.91 6.30
CA TYR A 150 10.63 -15.47 6.13
C TYR A 150 10.00 -14.77 7.34
N LEU A 151 10.62 -13.68 7.71
CA LEU A 151 10.26 -12.85 8.84
C LEU A 151 10.19 -11.40 8.32
N LEU A 152 9.00 -10.94 7.94
CA LEU A 152 8.83 -9.55 7.52
C LEU A 152 8.64 -8.66 8.75
N LEU A 153 9.12 -7.43 8.70
CA LEU A 153 8.96 -6.48 9.81
C LEU A 153 7.48 -6.31 10.21
N LEU A 154 6.59 -6.33 9.22
CA LEU A 154 5.15 -6.20 9.43
C LEU A 154 4.53 -7.36 10.25
N ALA A 155 5.25 -8.48 10.42
CA ALA A 155 4.86 -9.57 11.32
C ALA A 155 5.04 -9.25 12.80
N ARG A 156 5.78 -8.19 13.17
CA ARG A 156 6.15 -7.90 14.57
C ARG A 156 6.80 -9.10 15.24
N TRP A 157 7.71 -9.78 14.55
CA TRP A 157 8.36 -10.98 15.06
C TRP A 157 9.37 -10.71 16.20
N PHE A 158 9.65 -9.44 16.47
CA PHE A 158 10.33 -8.93 17.67
C PHE A 158 9.59 -7.70 18.20
N PRO A 159 9.77 -7.32 19.47
CA PRO A 159 9.02 -6.20 20.06
C PRO A 159 9.30 -4.89 19.35
N LEU A 160 8.28 -4.23 18.80
CA LEU A 160 8.37 -2.97 18.07
C LEU A 160 7.65 -1.84 18.79
N THR A 161 8.15 -0.62 18.64
CA THR A 161 7.46 0.62 19.05
C THR A 161 7.13 1.47 17.83
N ASN A 162 6.00 2.19 17.90
CA ASN A 162 5.59 3.18 16.90
C ASN A 162 5.70 2.71 15.44
N PHE A 163 5.28 1.48 15.17
CA PHE A 163 5.27 0.97 13.79
C PHE A 163 4.24 1.74 12.94
N PRO A 164 4.54 2.11 11.68
CA PRO A 164 5.79 1.87 10.94
C PRO A 164 6.84 2.99 11.09
N SER A 165 6.59 4.01 11.92
CA SER A 165 7.26 5.32 11.89
C SER A 165 8.55 5.39 12.69
N ASN A 166 8.89 4.34 13.49
CA ASN A 166 10.11 4.34 14.28
C ASN A 166 11.35 3.98 13.45
N ARG A 167 12.42 4.75 13.64
CA ARG A 167 13.74 4.53 13.07
C ARG A 167 14.71 4.12 14.16
N TYR A 168 15.48 3.09 13.91
CA TYR A 168 16.45 2.55 14.86
C TYR A 168 17.63 1.91 14.15
N THR A 169 18.75 1.84 14.83
CA THR A 169 19.86 0.97 14.47
C THR A 169 19.65 -0.43 15.03
N ALA A 170 20.24 -1.46 14.43
CA ALA A 170 20.04 -2.81 14.93
C ALA A 170 21.22 -3.74 14.66
N THR A 171 21.36 -4.75 15.51
CA THR A 171 22.15 -5.95 15.26
C THR A 171 21.23 -7.16 15.36
N PHE A 172 21.10 -7.90 14.25
CA PHE A 172 20.32 -9.14 14.23
C PHE A 172 21.27 -10.33 14.11
N ARG A 173 21.06 -11.35 14.96
CA ARG A 173 21.76 -12.63 14.92
C ARG A 173 20.76 -13.74 14.73
N LEU A 174 20.83 -14.41 13.57
CA LEU A 174 19.90 -15.46 13.19
C LEU A 174 20.63 -16.80 13.15
N ASN A 175 20.24 -17.69 14.04
CA ASN A 175 20.71 -19.06 14.11
C ASN A 175 19.73 -19.94 13.31
N VAL A 176 20.20 -20.54 12.21
CA VAL A 176 19.40 -21.32 11.27
C VAL A 176 20.05 -22.67 10.94
N PRO A 177 19.33 -23.67 10.43
CA PRO A 177 19.92 -24.88 9.84
C PRO A 177 20.99 -24.53 8.79
N ASP A 178 22.08 -25.27 8.73
CA ASP A 178 23.22 -25.00 7.83
C ASP A 178 22.89 -25.14 6.33
N ILE A 179 21.77 -25.79 6.02
CA ILE A 179 21.24 -25.90 4.65
C ILE A 179 20.58 -24.61 4.15
N PHE A 180 20.39 -23.60 5.01
CA PHE A 180 19.74 -22.34 4.68
C PHE A 180 20.77 -21.22 4.52
N ALA A 181 20.67 -20.50 3.41
CA ALA A 181 21.24 -19.15 3.28
C ALA A 181 20.23 -18.14 3.85
N VAL A 182 20.73 -17.07 4.48
CA VAL A 182 19.91 -15.98 5.01
C VAL A 182 20.25 -14.68 4.28
N ALA A 183 19.21 -13.97 3.85
CA ALA A 183 19.30 -12.64 3.28
C ALA A 183 18.29 -11.71 3.94
N GLY A 184 18.58 -10.40 4.02
CA GLY A 184 17.68 -9.44 4.66
C GLY A 184 18.28 -8.07 4.83
N THR A 185 17.68 -7.28 5.71
CA THR A 185 18.09 -5.89 5.98
C THR A 185 19.42 -5.81 6.73
N GLY A 186 20.23 -4.81 6.39
CA GLY A 186 21.54 -4.60 6.99
C GLY A 186 22.69 -5.29 6.28
N LYS A 187 23.92 -5.02 6.75
CA LYS A 187 25.14 -5.61 6.19
C LYS A 187 25.42 -6.97 6.84
N ALA A 188 25.36 -8.03 6.06
CA ALA A 188 25.67 -9.38 6.53
C ALA A 188 27.19 -9.56 6.74
N SER A 189 27.56 -10.24 7.85
CA SER A 189 28.88 -10.82 8.03
C SER A 189 28.92 -12.24 7.49
N ALA A 190 30.11 -12.79 7.26
CA ALA A 190 30.24 -14.21 6.92
C ALA A 190 29.59 -15.09 8.02
N PRO A 191 28.79 -16.10 7.65
CA PRO A 191 28.11 -16.94 8.63
C PRO A 191 29.14 -17.79 9.44
N THR A 192 28.86 -17.92 10.74
CA THR A 192 29.74 -18.66 11.65
C THR A 192 29.07 -20.00 12.02
N PRO A 193 29.74 -21.14 11.86
CA PRO A 193 29.23 -22.42 12.33
C PRO A 193 29.02 -22.44 13.85
N ILE A 194 27.87 -22.97 14.27
CA ILE A 194 27.58 -23.21 15.68
C ILE A 194 27.86 -24.71 15.96
N PRO A 195 28.67 -25.03 16.96
CA PRO A 195 28.88 -26.42 17.37
C PRO A 195 27.55 -27.06 17.75
N SER A 196 27.19 -28.16 17.05
CA SER A 196 26.01 -28.95 17.42
C SER A 196 26.30 -29.74 18.70
N LYS A 197 25.35 -29.68 19.65
CA LYS A 197 25.42 -30.49 20.88
C LYS A 197 24.94 -31.94 20.66
N ASN A 198 24.17 -32.16 19.58
CA ASN A 198 23.59 -33.47 19.24
C ASN A 198 23.75 -33.72 17.74
N ALA A 199 24.28 -34.91 17.37
CA ALA A 199 24.41 -35.33 15.97
C ALA A 199 23.07 -35.44 15.21
N VAL A 200 21.95 -35.49 15.93
CA VAL A 200 20.58 -35.60 15.35
C VAL A 200 20.02 -34.22 14.88
N GLU A 201 20.53 -33.10 15.42
CA GLU A 201 20.00 -31.77 15.10
C GLU A 201 20.58 -31.15 13.81
N GLY A 202 21.55 -31.79 13.16
CA GLY A 202 22.24 -31.24 12.01
C GLY A 202 23.14 -30.04 12.33
N GLY A 203 23.87 -29.55 11.35
CA GLY A 203 24.70 -28.35 11.46
C GLY A 203 23.84 -27.07 11.53
N ARG A 204 24.36 -26.04 12.18
CA ARG A 204 23.71 -24.75 12.27
C ARG A 204 24.70 -23.62 11.96
N LEU A 205 24.18 -22.55 11.37
CA LEU A 205 24.94 -21.34 11.04
C LEU A 205 24.34 -20.14 11.77
N LEU A 206 25.21 -19.28 12.27
CA LEU A 206 24.86 -17.98 12.81
C LEU A 206 25.14 -16.90 11.77
N TYR A 207 24.11 -16.25 11.31
CA TYR A 207 24.19 -15.06 10.47
C TYR A 207 24.07 -13.81 11.33
N THR A 208 24.95 -12.83 11.12
CA THR A 208 24.91 -11.54 11.80
C THR A 208 24.71 -10.43 10.78
N PHE A 209 23.74 -9.57 11.04
CA PHE A 209 23.42 -8.40 10.21
C PHE A 209 23.55 -7.13 11.05
N GLU A 210 24.34 -6.17 10.58
CA GLU A 210 24.50 -4.87 11.20
C GLU A 210 23.73 -3.79 10.42
N CYS A 211 22.81 -3.10 11.09
CA CYS A 211 22.00 -2.01 10.57
C CYS A 211 22.45 -0.71 11.22
N LYS A 212 23.43 -0.02 10.61
CA LYS A 212 24.08 1.17 11.19
C LYS A 212 23.29 2.45 10.99
N ASN A 213 22.54 2.55 9.87
CA ASN A 213 21.71 3.71 9.57
C ASN A 213 20.32 3.51 10.15
N PRO A 214 19.75 4.48 10.89
CA PRO A 214 18.43 4.35 11.45
C PRO A 214 17.35 4.19 10.37
N ALA A 215 16.67 3.04 10.36
CA ALA A 215 15.58 2.73 9.43
C ALA A 215 14.66 1.62 10.02
N PRO A 216 13.52 1.29 9.42
CA PRO A 216 12.65 0.20 9.87
C PRO A 216 13.22 -1.18 9.45
N HIS A 217 14.27 -1.62 10.11
CA HIS A 217 14.94 -2.89 9.86
C HIS A 217 14.20 -4.08 10.46
N GLY A 218 14.56 -5.31 10.05
CA GLY A 218 14.05 -6.56 10.63
C GLY A 218 13.29 -7.45 9.65
N THR A 219 13.59 -7.32 8.35
CA THR A 219 13.07 -8.22 7.31
C THR A 219 14.15 -9.19 6.87
N PHE A 220 13.86 -10.51 6.99
CA PHE A 220 14.80 -11.59 6.66
C PHE A 220 14.09 -12.73 5.95
N VAL A 221 14.82 -13.39 5.05
CA VAL A 221 14.42 -14.63 4.39
C VAL A 221 15.55 -15.65 4.55
N ALA A 222 15.21 -16.85 4.98
CA ALA A 222 16.12 -17.97 5.10
C ALA A 222 15.62 -19.15 4.26
N GLY A 223 16.48 -19.80 3.50
CA GLY A 223 16.07 -20.91 2.66
C GLY A 223 17.19 -21.47 1.80
N LYS A 224 16.87 -22.44 0.94
CA LYS A 224 17.80 -23.03 -0.04
C LYS A 224 18.05 -22.05 -1.19
N LEU A 225 18.57 -20.87 -0.87
CA LEU A 225 18.81 -19.77 -1.79
C LEU A 225 20.26 -19.77 -2.26
N GLN A 226 20.49 -19.42 -3.51
CA GLN A 226 21.81 -19.13 -4.08
C GLN A 226 22.00 -17.63 -4.18
N LEU A 227 23.15 -17.15 -3.70
CA LEU A 227 23.58 -15.76 -3.86
C LEU A 227 24.19 -15.57 -5.25
N ASN A 228 23.69 -14.62 -6.00
CA ASN A 228 24.21 -14.16 -7.28
C ASN A 228 24.52 -12.66 -7.18
N PRO A 229 25.77 -12.27 -6.81
CA PRO A 229 26.16 -10.87 -6.75
C PRO A 229 26.36 -10.32 -8.15
N LYS A 230 25.84 -9.10 -8.38
CA LYS A 230 25.90 -8.37 -9.65
C LYS A 230 26.30 -6.94 -9.42
N GLN A 231 26.90 -6.34 -10.45
CA GLN A 231 27.17 -4.91 -10.53
C GLN A 231 26.53 -4.38 -11.82
N ALA A 232 25.73 -3.34 -11.70
CA ALA A 232 25.10 -2.70 -12.84
C ALA A 232 25.16 -1.17 -12.63
N GLU A 233 25.82 -0.47 -13.53
CA GLU A 233 25.90 1.00 -13.55
C GLU A 233 26.29 1.66 -12.21
N GLY A 234 27.21 1.04 -11.47
CA GLY A 234 27.66 1.51 -10.15
C GLY A 234 26.76 1.06 -8.96
N ILE A 235 25.67 0.38 -9.24
CA ILE A 235 24.76 -0.19 -8.23
C ILE A 235 25.15 -1.65 -7.96
N SER A 236 25.31 -1.99 -6.67
CA SER A 236 25.56 -3.38 -6.23
C SER A 236 24.23 -4.09 -5.97
N VAL A 237 24.01 -5.22 -6.61
CA VAL A 237 22.75 -6.00 -6.44
C VAL A 237 23.07 -7.45 -6.09
N ALA A 238 22.66 -7.90 -4.91
CA ALA A 238 22.74 -9.28 -4.48
C ALA A 238 21.39 -9.97 -4.75
N VAL A 239 21.33 -10.91 -5.69
CA VAL A 239 20.10 -11.64 -6.02
C VAL A 239 20.11 -12.99 -5.34
N TYR A 240 19.14 -13.23 -4.46
CA TYR A 240 18.94 -14.51 -3.74
C TYR A 240 17.70 -15.22 -4.30
N ALA A 241 17.93 -16.37 -4.92
CA ALA A 241 16.87 -17.20 -5.48
C ALA A 241 17.21 -18.68 -5.37
N PRO A 242 16.23 -19.59 -5.39
CA PRO A 242 16.49 -21.01 -5.61
C PRO A 242 17.26 -21.24 -6.90
N ARG A 243 18.06 -22.32 -6.95
CA ARG A 243 18.90 -22.63 -8.11
C ARG A 243 18.16 -22.62 -9.45
N ALA A 244 16.93 -23.13 -9.45
CA ALA A 244 16.09 -23.16 -10.67
C ALA A 244 15.68 -21.76 -11.18
N SER A 245 15.68 -20.75 -10.31
CA SER A 245 15.26 -19.37 -10.62
C SER A 245 16.42 -18.38 -10.71
N SER A 246 17.67 -18.83 -10.58
CA SER A 246 18.85 -17.95 -10.51
C SER A 246 19.32 -17.42 -11.87
N ALA A 247 18.81 -17.95 -12.98
CA ALA A 247 19.22 -17.55 -14.34
C ALA A 247 18.96 -16.06 -14.66
N ASN A 248 17.95 -15.46 -14.05
CA ASN A 248 17.51 -14.08 -14.32
C ASN A 248 18.22 -13.02 -13.47
N ALA A 249 19.26 -13.38 -12.71
CA ALA A 249 19.91 -12.46 -11.76
C ALA A 249 20.49 -11.21 -12.43
N GLU A 250 21.04 -11.33 -13.65
CA GLU A 250 21.57 -10.20 -14.42
C GLU A 250 20.47 -9.20 -14.82
N GLU A 251 19.35 -9.71 -15.31
CA GLU A 251 18.22 -8.87 -15.75
C GLU A 251 17.55 -8.17 -14.55
N PHE A 252 17.45 -8.83 -13.37
CA PHE A 252 17.00 -8.20 -12.14
C PHE A 252 17.93 -7.06 -11.72
N ALA A 253 19.24 -7.28 -11.75
CA ALA A 253 20.22 -6.26 -11.39
C ALA A 253 20.14 -5.05 -12.34
N ALA A 254 20.02 -5.28 -13.63
CA ALA A 254 19.86 -4.21 -14.63
C ALA A 254 18.58 -3.40 -14.41
N SER A 255 17.45 -4.06 -14.08
CA SER A 255 16.18 -3.38 -13.81
C SER A 255 16.25 -2.52 -12.53
N VAL A 256 16.87 -3.05 -11.46
CA VAL A 256 17.10 -2.32 -10.21
C VAL A 256 17.99 -1.09 -10.46
N ALA A 257 19.11 -1.25 -11.15
CA ALA A 257 20.06 -0.17 -11.42
C ALA A 257 19.40 0.95 -12.25
N ARG A 258 18.72 0.59 -13.34
CA ARG A 258 17.98 1.53 -14.18
C ARG A 258 16.94 2.33 -13.38
N SER A 259 16.14 1.66 -12.55
CA SER A 259 15.15 2.31 -11.69
C SER A 259 15.80 3.26 -10.69
N ALA A 260 16.89 2.83 -10.05
CA ALA A 260 17.63 3.62 -9.06
C ALA A 260 18.23 4.89 -9.68
N ILE A 261 18.78 4.82 -10.88
CA ILE A 261 19.34 5.97 -11.60
C ILE A 261 18.24 6.96 -11.98
N ILE A 262 17.15 6.48 -12.57
CA ILE A 262 16.00 7.32 -12.96
C ILE A 262 15.45 8.08 -11.73
N PHE A 263 15.28 7.40 -10.60
CA PHE A 263 14.74 8.03 -9.40
C PHE A 263 15.76 8.93 -8.68
N SER A 264 17.05 8.62 -8.75
CA SER A 264 18.09 9.52 -8.24
C SER A 264 18.09 10.86 -8.98
N ASP A 265 17.89 10.84 -10.28
CA ASP A 265 17.75 12.06 -11.08
C ASP A 265 16.49 12.85 -10.73
N MET A 266 15.36 12.16 -10.48
CA MET A 266 14.09 12.80 -10.21
C MET A 266 13.98 13.33 -8.77
N PHE A 267 14.33 12.50 -7.78
CA PHE A 267 14.02 12.75 -6.38
C PHE A 267 15.22 13.25 -5.58
N GLY A 268 16.43 12.89 -6.01
CA GLY A 268 17.66 13.15 -5.29
C GLY A 268 18.48 11.87 -5.09
N PRO A 269 19.73 11.98 -4.58
CA PRO A 269 20.66 10.87 -4.56
C PRO A 269 20.11 9.67 -3.82
N ILE A 270 20.44 8.48 -4.35
CA ILE A 270 20.10 7.22 -3.69
C ILE A 270 20.79 7.13 -2.33
N PRO A 271 20.07 6.72 -1.27
CA PRO A 271 20.63 6.66 0.09
C PRO A 271 21.78 5.65 0.22
N ASP A 272 21.63 4.47 -0.38
CA ASP A 272 22.62 3.39 -0.42
C ASP A 272 22.57 2.70 -1.80
N PRO A 273 23.66 2.67 -2.58
CA PRO A 273 23.71 2.03 -3.88
C PRO A 273 23.80 0.50 -3.82
N THR A 274 23.36 -0.10 -2.70
CA THR A 274 23.40 -1.55 -2.48
C THR A 274 21.98 -2.10 -2.29
N PHE A 275 21.60 -3.07 -3.12
CA PHE A 275 20.30 -3.73 -3.05
C PHE A 275 20.43 -5.24 -2.89
N THR A 276 19.47 -5.81 -2.20
CA THR A 276 19.29 -7.26 -2.11
C THR A 276 17.90 -7.60 -2.68
N VAL A 277 17.86 -8.39 -3.76
CA VAL A 277 16.63 -8.91 -4.37
C VAL A 277 16.45 -10.34 -3.92
N ILE A 278 15.29 -10.67 -3.34
CA ILE A 278 15.05 -12.01 -2.78
C ILE A 278 13.74 -12.57 -3.34
N GLN A 279 13.79 -13.81 -3.84
CA GLN A 279 12.58 -14.52 -4.20
C GLN A 279 11.87 -15.06 -2.95
N LEU A 280 10.59 -14.70 -2.79
CA LEU A 280 9.70 -15.28 -1.79
C LEU A 280 8.96 -16.51 -2.34
N PRO A 281 8.67 -17.52 -1.50
CA PRO A 281 7.79 -18.63 -1.90
C PRO A 281 6.36 -18.13 -2.17
N ASP A 282 5.58 -18.93 -2.90
CA ASP A 282 4.15 -18.66 -3.12
C ASP A 282 3.34 -18.70 -1.82
N GLY A 283 2.20 -18.00 -1.83
CA GLY A 283 1.32 -17.89 -0.66
C GLY A 283 1.76 -16.81 0.34
N THR A 284 2.70 -15.95 -0.06
CA THR A 284 3.12 -14.73 0.66
C THR A 284 2.56 -13.47 -0.02
N LEU A 285 3.03 -12.30 0.41
CA LEU A 285 2.83 -11.05 -0.33
C LEU A 285 3.40 -11.18 -1.75
N ARG A 286 2.76 -10.50 -2.69
CA ARG A 286 3.23 -10.43 -4.08
C ARG A 286 4.60 -9.76 -4.16
N GLU A 287 4.75 -8.64 -3.49
CA GLU A 287 5.96 -7.84 -3.36
C GLU A 287 6.05 -7.18 -1.99
N TYR A 288 7.28 -6.89 -1.53
CA TYR A 288 7.52 -6.15 -0.29
C TYR A 288 8.88 -5.44 -0.35
N ALA A 289 8.92 -4.17 0.09
CA ALA A 289 10.15 -3.38 0.23
C ALA A 289 10.57 -3.25 1.70
N ALA A 290 11.87 -3.40 1.94
CA ALA A 290 12.50 -3.09 3.22
C ALA A 290 13.81 -2.32 2.95
N PRO A 291 14.46 -1.72 3.95
CA PRO A 291 15.69 -0.96 3.73
C PRO A 291 16.76 -1.75 2.97
N GLY A 292 17.04 -1.35 1.72
CA GLY A 292 17.97 -2.02 0.80
C GLY A 292 17.50 -3.39 0.29
N VAL A 293 16.27 -3.82 0.58
CA VAL A 293 15.78 -5.17 0.25
C VAL A 293 14.49 -5.11 -0.56
N LEU A 294 14.48 -5.82 -1.68
CA LEU A 294 13.36 -5.96 -2.60
C LEU A 294 12.93 -7.43 -2.62
N LEU A 295 11.70 -7.71 -2.22
CA LEU A 295 11.15 -9.04 -2.14
C LEU A 295 10.08 -9.22 -3.21
N LEU A 296 10.20 -10.26 -4.04
CA LEU A 296 9.24 -10.60 -5.07
C LEU A 296 8.80 -12.06 -4.90
N SER A 297 7.50 -12.31 -4.98
CA SER A 297 6.98 -13.68 -4.94
C SER A 297 7.38 -14.47 -6.19
N GLN A 298 7.40 -15.79 -6.08
CA GLN A 298 7.68 -16.68 -7.19
C GLN A 298 6.76 -16.44 -8.40
N ARG A 299 5.50 -16.03 -8.19
CA ARG A 299 4.51 -15.76 -9.25
C ARG A 299 4.91 -14.63 -10.19
N ILE A 300 5.67 -13.68 -9.68
CA ILE A 300 6.15 -12.51 -10.43
C ILE A 300 7.67 -12.53 -10.61
N TRP A 301 8.31 -13.70 -10.47
CA TRP A 301 9.76 -13.85 -10.62
C TRP A 301 10.17 -13.94 -12.10
N ASP A 302 9.84 -12.90 -12.85
CA ASP A 302 10.29 -12.66 -14.21
C ASP A 302 10.59 -11.16 -14.37
N PRO A 303 11.87 -10.78 -14.60
CA PRO A 303 12.28 -9.38 -14.60
C PRO A 303 11.62 -8.55 -15.70
N LYS A 304 11.19 -9.17 -16.81
CA LYS A 304 10.54 -8.44 -17.91
C LYS A 304 9.11 -8.05 -17.57
N SER A 305 8.32 -8.98 -17.04
CA SER A 305 6.95 -8.70 -16.63
C SER A 305 6.87 -7.91 -15.32
N SER A 306 7.91 -7.98 -14.49
CA SER A 306 7.97 -7.31 -13.18
C SER A 306 8.77 -6.02 -13.17
N ASP A 307 9.22 -5.51 -14.32
CA ASP A 307 10.09 -4.32 -14.41
C ASP A 307 9.48 -3.10 -13.67
N ARG A 308 8.18 -2.83 -13.83
CA ARG A 308 7.48 -1.77 -13.09
C ARG A 308 7.34 -2.08 -11.60
N THR A 309 7.11 -3.33 -11.22
CA THR A 309 7.07 -3.75 -9.81
C THR A 309 8.43 -3.55 -9.15
N ILE A 310 9.52 -3.85 -9.85
CA ILE A 310 10.88 -3.57 -9.39
C ILE A 310 11.06 -2.06 -9.20
N ALA A 311 10.62 -1.25 -10.16
CA ALA A 311 10.67 0.20 -10.04
C ALA A 311 9.87 0.71 -8.82
N HIS A 312 8.68 0.15 -8.54
CA HIS A 312 7.91 0.43 -7.33
C HIS A 312 8.73 0.15 -6.05
N LEU A 313 9.32 -1.04 -5.94
CA LEU A 313 10.11 -1.44 -4.78
C LEU A 313 11.39 -0.59 -4.61
N VAL A 314 12.00 -0.18 -5.71
CA VAL A 314 13.14 0.75 -5.69
C VAL A 314 12.69 2.15 -5.26
N ALA A 315 11.56 2.67 -5.79
CA ALA A 315 10.99 3.96 -5.38
C ALA A 315 10.64 3.99 -3.88
N SER A 316 10.24 2.85 -3.32
CA SER A 316 9.95 2.71 -1.88
C SER A 316 11.18 2.99 -1.00
N GLN A 317 12.41 2.98 -1.55
CA GLN A 317 13.59 3.38 -0.79
C GLN A 317 13.57 4.88 -0.47
N TRP A 318 12.99 5.72 -1.35
CA TRP A 318 12.71 7.13 -1.07
C TRP A 318 11.41 7.28 -0.27
N TRP A 319 10.31 6.66 -0.76
CA TRP A 319 8.95 6.82 -0.27
C TRP A 319 8.51 5.63 0.60
N GLY A 320 8.58 5.77 1.92
CA GLY A 320 8.26 4.71 2.89
C GLY A 320 9.48 4.12 3.62
N ILE A 321 10.74 4.45 3.19
CA ILE A 321 11.95 4.07 3.91
C ILE A 321 12.76 5.29 4.30
N GLN A 322 13.13 6.18 3.39
CA GLN A 322 13.80 7.44 3.73
C GLN A 322 12.82 8.48 4.26
N VAL A 323 11.68 8.65 3.61
CA VAL A 323 10.57 9.47 4.11
C VAL A 323 9.50 8.54 4.64
N LEU A 324 9.37 8.42 5.96
CA LEU A 324 8.34 7.59 6.60
C LEU A 324 7.04 8.37 6.78
N PRO A 325 5.87 7.72 6.76
CA PRO A 325 4.63 8.34 7.22
C PRO A 325 4.70 8.61 8.72
N ALA A 326 4.21 9.75 9.18
CA ALA A 326 4.21 10.09 10.61
C ALA A 326 3.18 9.25 11.40
N THR A 327 2.05 8.94 10.76
CA THR A 327 0.98 8.11 11.31
C THR A 327 0.48 7.10 10.27
N PRO A 328 -0.27 6.06 10.67
CA PRO A 328 -0.93 5.17 9.72
C PRO A 328 -1.91 5.88 8.76
N GLY A 329 -2.39 7.08 9.08
CA GLY A 329 -3.22 7.90 8.18
C GLY A 329 -2.43 8.56 7.07
N ASP A 330 -1.11 8.74 7.25
CA ASP A 330 -0.24 9.44 6.30
C ASP A 330 0.39 8.50 5.24
N VAL A 331 0.12 7.18 5.31
CA VAL A 331 0.77 6.16 4.47
C VAL A 331 0.57 6.36 2.96
N TRP A 332 -0.50 7.05 2.55
CA TRP A 332 -0.77 7.27 1.14
C TRP A 332 0.31 8.14 0.45
N ILE A 333 1.01 9.02 1.21
CA ILE A 333 2.12 9.80 0.68
C ILE A 333 3.25 8.87 0.24
N SER A 334 3.57 7.87 1.07
CA SER A 334 4.61 6.91 0.76
C SER A 334 4.18 5.91 -0.30
N ASP A 335 3.09 5.18 -0.05
CA ASP A 335 2.66 4.08 -0.92
C ASP A 335 2.05 4.58 -2.23
N GLY A 336 1.34 5.72 -2.19
CA GLY A 336 0.82 6.38 -3.39
C GLY A 336 1.95 6.94 -4.27
N LEU A 337 3.00 7.56 -3.67
CA LEU A 337 4.17 8.03 -4.43
C LEU A 337 4.98 6.88 -4.99
N ALA A 338 5.23 5.83 -4.21
CA ALA A 338 5.92 4.64 -4.71
C ALA A 338 5.16 4.02 -5.89
N ARG A 339 3.82 3.96 -5.80
CA ARG A 339 2.95 3.49 -6.88
C ARG A 339 2.98 4.42 -8.10
N TYR A 340 2.90 5.74 -7.90
CA TYR A 340 2.97 6.70 -9.01
C TYR A 340 4.36 6.70 -9.69
N SER A 341 5.42 6.40 -8.94
CA SER A 341 6.77 6.28 -9.47
C SER A 341 6.90 5.20 -10.55
N GLU A 342 6.01 4.18 -10.56
CA GLU A 342 5.94 3.21 -11.66
C GLU A 342 5.57 3.88 -13.00
N ALA A 343 4.64 4.85 -12.97
CA ALA A 343 4.27 5.60 -14.17
C ALA A 343 5.38 6.57 -14.60
N LEU A 344 6.04 7.22 -13.65
CA LEU A 344 7.21 8.08 -13.93
C LEU A 344 8.36 7.28 -14.54
N TYR A 345 8.65 6.09 -13.99
CA TYR A 345 9.63 5.17 -14.54
C TYR A 345 9.26 4.72 -15.96
N ALA A 346 8.01 4.28 -16.16
CA ALA A 346 7.55 3.83 -17.46
C ALA A 346 7.61 4.95 -18.52
N GLU A 347 7.26 6.18 -18.13
CA GLU A 347 7.35 7.37 -18.98
C GLU A 347 8.81 7.66 -19.38
N GLN A 348 9.75 7.60 -18.44
CA GLN A 348 11.15 7.88 -18.67
C GLN A 348 11.83 6.76 -19.48
N ASN A 349 11.50 5.49 -19.19
CA ASN A 349 12.13 4.33 -19.79
C ASN A 349 11.57 3.97 -21.18
N ALA A 350 10.26 4.18 -21.41
CA ALA A 350 9.56 3.73 -22.61
C ALA A 350 8.60 4.77 -23.22
N GLY A 351 8.73 6.04 -22.80
CA GLY A 351 8.00 7.18 -23.35
C GLY A 351 6.61 7.40 -22.73
N LYS A 352 6.02 8.56 -23.06
CA LYS A 352 4.77 9.07 -22.48
C LYS A 352 3.62 8.06 -22.51
N GLU A 353 3.45 7.33 -23.59
CA GLU A 353 2.38 6.35 -23.76
C GLU A 353 2.50 5.18 -22.75
N ALA A 354 3.72 4.79 -22.39
CA ALA A 354 3.95 3.76 -21.38
C ALA A 354 3.54 4.25 -19.99
N GLY A 355 3.87 5.50 -19.63
CA GLY A 355 3.41 6.13 -18.40
C GLY A 355 1.88 6.22 -18.32
N LEU A 356 1.22 6.64 -19.41
CA LEU A 356 -0.25 6.74 -19.47
C LEU A 356 -0.93 5.37 -19.35
N ARG A 357 -0.34 4.29 -19.88
CA ARG A 357 -0.87 2.93 -19.64
C ARG A 357 -0.81 2.54 -18.17
N ALA A 358 0.27 2.89 -17.46
CA ALA A 358 0.36 2.65 -16.02
C ALA A 358 -0.71 3.44 -15.24
N VAL A 359 -0.93 4.71 -15.59
CA VAL A 359 -1.98 5.56 -15.01
C VAL A 359 -3.37 4.97 -15.25
N ASP A 360 -3.65 4.45 -16.45
CA ASP A 360 -4.93 3.80 -16.76
C ASP A 360 -5.18 2.55 -15.89
N GLU A 361 -4.13 1.77 -15.62
CA GLU A 361 -4.21 0.64 -14.67
C GLU A 361 -4.47 1.12 -13.23
N PHE A 362 -3.86 2.23 -12.81
CA PHE A 362 -4.12 2.82 -11.48
C PHE A 362 -5.58 3.28 -11.37
N ALA A 363 -6.14 3.89 -12.41
CA ALA A 363 -7.54 4.30 -12.43
C ALA A 363 -8.49 3.09 -12.28
N VAL A 364 -8.21 1.97 -12.96
CA VAL A 364 -8.96 0.72 -12.79
C VAL A 364 -8.83 0.21 -11.35
N GLY A 365 -7.60 0.15 -10.84
CA GLY A 365 -7.33 -0.31 -9.46
C GLY A 365 -8.01 0.55 -8.40
N ALA A 366 -8.05 1.87 -8.60
CA ALA A 366 -8.71 2.80 -7.68
C ALA A 366 -10.24 2.60 -7.60
N LEU A 367 -10.86 2.14 -8.71
CA LEU A 367 -12.31 1.89 -8.77
C LEU A 367 -12.73 0.52 -8.22
N MET A 368 -11.78 -0.38 -7.93
CA MET A 368 -12.11 -1.73 -7.44
C MET A 368 -12.83 -1.69 -6.08
N TYR A 369 -12.39 -0.79 -5.18
CA TYR A 369 -12.91 -0.64 -3.82
C TYR A 369 -13.06 0.85 -3.45
N GLU A 370 -13.55 1.67 -4.39
CA GLU A 370 -13.63 3.13 -4.26
C GLU A 370 -14.43 3.63 -3.04
N ASP A 371 -15.36 2.81 -2.54
CA ASP A 371 -16.25 3.13 -1.43
C ASP A 371 -15.73 2.63 -0.06
N ALA A 372 -14.59 1.93 -0.01
CA ALA A 372 -14.11 1.28 1.21
C ALA A 372 -13.77 2.30 2.32
N ALA A 373 -13.07 3.38 1.99
CA ALA A 373 -12.76 4.47 2.91
C ALA A 373 -12.28 5.71 2.14
N PRO A 374 -12.37 6.92 2.72
CA PRO A 374 -11.58 8.07 2.27
C PRO A 374 -10.07 7.81 2.51
N ILE A 375 -9.20 8.40 1.69
CA ILE A 375 -7.74 8.26 1.85
C ILE A 375 -7.28 8.75 3.23
N ALA A 376 -7.84 9.85 3.74
CA ALA A 376 -7.54 10.38 5.08
C ALA A 376 -7.88 9.40 6.22
N GLN A 377 -8.62 8.32 5.94
CA GLN A 377 -8.95 7.25 6.87
C GLN A 377 -8.23 5.93 6.55
N ALA A 378 -7.11 5.98 5.85
CA ALA A 378 -6.30 4.82 5.47
C ALA A 378 -5.93 3.90 6.66
N ALA A 379 -5.81 4.46 7.86
CA ALA A 379 -5.57 3.70 9.10
C ALA A 379 -6.65 2.64 9.41
N ARG A 380 -7.85 2.72 8.80
CA ARG A 380 -8.92 1.73 8.94
C ARG A 380 -8.75 0.52 8.03
N LEU A 381 -7.90 0.62 7.02
CA LEU A 381 -7.67 -0.42 6.04
C LEU A 381 -6.50 -1.29 6.47
N ALA A 382 -6.65 -2.60 6.35
CA ALA A 382 -5.54 -3.51 6.63
C ALA A 382 -4.43 -3.33 5.57
N PRO A 383 -3.18 -3.09 5.97
CA PRO A 383 -2.07 -2.96 5.01
C PRO A 383 -2.03 -4.13 4.03
N TYR A 384 -1.74 -3.86 2.76
CA TYR A 384 -1.68 -4.85 1.66
C TYR A 384 -3.00 -5.56 1.31
N SER A 385 -4.12 -5.27 1.99
CA SER A 385 -5.43 -5.79 1.58
C SER A 385 -5.85 -5.23 0.20
N PRO A 386 -6.81 -5.85 -0.50
CA PRO A 386 -7.29 -5.35 -1.79
C PRO A 386 -7.86 -3.93 -1.73
N ASP A 387 -8.60 -3.59 -0.68
CA ASP A 387 -9.14 -2.26 -0.43
C ASP A 387 -8.04 -1.25 -0.09
N TYR A 388 -7.03 -1.61 0.69
CA TYR A 388 -5.84 -0.79 0.91
C TYR A 388 -5.13 -0.48 -0.42
N ARG A 389 -4.86 -1.49 -1.24
CA ARG A 389 -4.23 -1.28 -2.55
C ARG A 389 -5.06 -0.37 -3.47
N SER A 390 -6.39 -0.53 -3.44
CA SER A 390 -7.29 0.32 -4.22
C SER A 390 -7.27 1.78 -3.77
N VAL A 391 -7.44 2.02 -2.46
CA VAL A 391 -7.60 3.37 -1.90
C VAL A 391 -6.25 4.06 -1.67
N VAL A 392 -5.30 3.39 -1.01
CA VAL A 392 -4.03 4.02 -0.62
C VAL A 392 -3.06 4.09 -1.77
N MET A 393 -2.85 2.96 -2.47
CA MET A 393 -1.86 2.89 -3.54
C MET A 393 -2.40 3.45 -4.86
N ASN A 394 -3.49 2.90 -5.39
CA ASN A 394 -3.95 3.26 -6.74
C ASN A 394 -4.67 4.62 -6.78
N LYS A 395 -5.64 4.88 -5.87
CA LYS A 395 -6.26 6.21 -5.80
C LYS A 395 -5.24 7.26 -5.37
N GLY A 396 -4.31 6.93 -4.43
CA GLY A 396 -3.18 7.79 -4.08
C GLY A 396 -2.30 8.14 -5.29
N ALA A 397 -1.91 7.16 -6.11
CA ALA A 397 -1.15 7.39 -7.34
C ALA A 397 -1.90 8.30 -8.33
N MET A 398 -3.22 8.12 -8.46
CA MET A 398 -4.05 9.00 -9.29
C MET A 398 -4.10 10.43 -8.76
N LEU A 399 -4.06 10.63 -7.45
CA LEU A 399 -3.97 11.98 -6.88
C LEU A 399 -2.66 12.67 -7.30
N PHE A 400 -1.54 11.97 -7.23
CA PHE A 400 -0.26 12.53 -7.71
C PHE A 400 -0.26 12.81 -9.21
N HIS A 401 -0.92 11.97 -10.01
CA HIS A 401 -1.10 12.22 -11.44
C HIS A 401 -1.91 13.48 -11.71
N MET A 402 -3.05 13.65 -11.05
CA MET A 402 -3.89 14.86 -11.15
C MET A 402 -3.15 16.09 -10.62
N LEU A 403 -2.43 15.98 -9.52
CA LEU A 403 -1.64 17.06 -8.93
C LEU A 403 -0.54 17.53 -9.90
N ARG A 404 0.19 16.59 -10.55
CA ARG A 404 1.17 16.91 -11.58
C ARG A 404 0.55 17.70 -12.74
N ALA A 405 -0.65 17.33 -13.16
CA ALA A 405 -1.35 18.05 -14.24
C ALA A 405 -1.75 19.47 -13.82
N GLN A 406 -2.15 19.68 -12.56
CA GLN A 406 -2.52 21.01 -12.06
C GLN A 406 -1.32 21.92 -11.81
N MET A 407 -0.22 21.38 -11.25
CA MET A 407 0.99 22.15 -10.95
C MET A 407 1.88 22.36 -12.17
N GLY A 408 1.77 21.50 -13.17
CA GLY A 408 2.75 21.35 -14.25
C GLY A 408 3.95 20.49 -13.86
N ASP A 409 4.59 19.89 -14.86
CA ASP A 409 5.65 18.88 -14.68
C ASP A 409 6.86 19.39 -13.88
N VAL A 410 7.31 20.61 -14.16
CA VAL A 410 8.48 21.20 -13.51
C VAL A 410 8.23 21.47 -12.02
N ALA A 411 7.12 22.09 -11.69
CA ALA A 411 6.77 22.40 -10.29
C ALA A 411 6.53 21.12 -9.48
N PHE A 412 5.86 20.14 -10.07
CA PHE A 412 5.62 18.84 -9.44
C PHE A 412 6.93 18.10 -9.13
N LYS A 413 7.83 17.96 -10.09
CA LYS A 413 9.14 17.32 -9.87
C LYS A 413 9.99 18.07 -8.85
N SER A 414 9.96 19.40 -8.88
CA SER A 414 10.62 20.22 -7.86
C SER A 414 10.04 19.96 -6.47
N ALA A 415 8.72 19.87 -6.34
CA ALA A 415 8.06 19.56 -5.06
C ALA A 415 8.49 18.18 -4.53
N LEU A 416 8.54 17.14 -5.37
CA LEU A 416 9.00 15.81 -4.94
C LEU A 416 10.45 15.83 -4.46
N ARG A 417 11.33 16.52 -5.19
CA ARG A 417 12.74 16.66 -4.83
C ARG A 417 12.93 17.38 -3.50
N ASP A 418 12.24 18.49 -3.31
CA ASP A 418 12.30 19.27 -2.07
C ASP A 418 11.71 18.51 -0.89
N PHE A 419 10.63 17.75 -1.13
CA PHE A 419 10.01 16.90 -0.11
C PHE A 419 11.00 15.83 0.38
N TYR A 420 11.70 15.18 -0.54
CA TYR A 420 12.75 14.24 -0.18
C TYR A 420 13.87 14.91 0.64
N PHE A 421 14.45 16.03 0.17
CA PHE A 421 15.52 16.69 0.91
C PHE A 421 15.11 17.23 2.27
N GLN A 422 13.87 17.64 2.43
CA GLN A 422 13.36 18.16 3.70
C GLN A 422 13.06 17.05 4.71
N PHE A 423 12.56 15.89 4.24
CA PHE A 423 12.04 14.80 5.07
C PHE A 423 12.85 13.50 4.99
N ALA A 424 13.98 13.44 4.27
CA ALA A 424 14.86 12.29 4.31
C ALA A 424 15.29 12.00 5.76
N GLU A 425 15.20 10.72 6.15
CA GLU A 425 15.45 10.22 7.51
C GLU A 425 14.49 10.76 8.57
N LYS A 426 13.33 11.29 8.16
CA LYS A 426 12.27 11.80 9.03
C LYS A 426 10.93 11.16 8.71
N SER A 427 9.94 11.48 9.53
CA SER A 427 8.54 11.18 9.26
C SER A 427 7.81 12.44 8.79
N ALA A 428 6.94 12.29 7.81
CA ALA A 428 6.16 13.37 7.22
C ALA A 428 4.66 13.13 7.40
N ARG A 429 3.91 14.22 7.57
CA ARG A 429 2.45 14.24 7.58
C ARG A 429 1.91 14.65 6.22
N ILE A 430 0.62 14.45 6.03
CA ILE A 430 -0.11 14.91 4.84
C ILE A 430 0.07 16.42 4.67
N GLU A 431 -0.10 17.19 5.73
CA GLU A 431 -0.01 18.64 5.72
C GLU A 431 1.37 19.16 5.29
N ASP A 432 2.44 18.45 5.66
CA ASP A 432 3.80 18.81 5.26
C ASP A 432 3.99 18.78 3.73
N PHE A 433 3.38 17.76 3.08
CA PHE A 433 3.41 17.65 1.62
C PHE A 433 2.48 18.65 0.95
N GLU A 434 1.27 18.87 1.48
CA GLU A 434 0.32 19.86 0.98
C GLU A 434 0.92 21.26 0.96
N ASP A 435 1.47 21.71 2.08
CA ASP A 435 2.12 23.02 2.21
C ASP A 435 3.27 23.21 1.23
N LEU A 436 4.05 22.15 0.98
CA LEU A 436 5.15 22.20 0.03
C LEU A 436 4.65 22.27 -1.42
N ALA A 437 3.65 21.48 -1.76
CA ALA A 437 3.05 21.47 -3.08
C ALA A 437 2.42 22.85 -3.41
N GLU A 438 1.70 23.47 -2.44
CA GLU A 438 1.15 24.80 -2.59
C GLU A 438 2.22 25.85 -2.86
N ARG A 439 3.29 25.86 -2.07
CA ARG A 439 4.41 26.80 -2.28
C ARG A 439 5.00 26.65 -3.68
N ARG A 440 5.24 25.43 -4.14
CA ARG A 440 5.83 25.19 -5.48
C ARG A 440 4.87 25.53 -6.60
N ALA A 441 3.57 25.33 -6.42
CA ALA A 441 2.56 25.79 -7.37
C ALA A 441 2.49 27.31 -7.46
N GLN A 442 2.58 28.02 -6.32
CA GLN A 442 2.64 29.49 -6.26
C GLN A 442 3.90 30.03 -6.92
N ASP A 443 5.08 29.46 -6.62
CA ASP A 443 6.35 29.88 -7.22
C ASP A 443 6.37 29.71 -8.77
N ALA A 444 5.66 28.69 -9.27
CA ALA A 444 5.59 28.42 -10.71
C ALA A 444 4.55 29.26 -11.45
N ALA A 445 3.56 29.83 -10.75
CA ALA A 445 2.51 30.62 -11.35
C ALA A 445 3.08 31.94 -11.91
N LYS A 446 2.72 32.26 -13.16
CA LYS A 446 3.14 33.49 -13.83
C LYS A 446 1.90 34.36 -14.11
N PRO A 447 1.89 35.62 -13.67
CA PRO A 447 0.80 36.53 -14.03
C PRO A 447 0.56 36.56 -15.55
N PRO A 448 -0.71 36.58 -16.01
CA PRO A 448 -1.95 36.73 -15.24
C PRO A 448 -2.55 35.40 -14.71
N GLN A 449 -1.84 34.26 -14.80
CA GLN A 449 -2.36 32.98 -14.31
C GLN A 449 -2.27 32.92 -12.78
N GLU A 450 -3.40 32.61 -12.15
CA GLU A 450 -3.44 32.33 -10.71
C GLU A 450 -2.95 30.91 -10.44
N PRO A 451 -2.30 30.66 -9.28
CA PRO A 451 -1.92 29.32 -8.88
C PRO A 451 -3.17 28.45 -8.67
N PRO A 452 -3.10 27.13 -8.90
CA PRO A 452 -4.21 26.23 -8.65
C PRO A 452 -4.57 26.19 -7.16
N ASN A 453 -5.87 26.05 -6.86
CA ASN A 453 -6.34 25.87 -5.49
C ASN A 453 -6.09 24.43 -5.00
N LEU A 454 -4.87 24.15 -4.52
CA LEU A 454 -4.49 22.82 -4.07
C LEU A 454 -5.14 22.43 -2.74
N ARG A 455 -5.47 23.36 -1.85
CA ARG A 455 -6.24 23.07 -0.62
C ARG A 455 -7.60 22.49 -0.93
N GLY A 456 -8.30 23.09 -1.87
CA GLY A 456 -9.59 22.57 -2.34
C GLY A 456 -9.45 21.20 -3.00
N PHE A 457 -8.38 21.00 -3.76
CA PHE A 457 -8.05 19.71 -4.35
C PHE A 457 -7.83 18.63 -3.28
N PHE A 458 -6.93 18.84 -2.34
CA PHE A 458 -6.64 17.85 -1.28
C PHE A 458 -7.87 17.59 -0.41
N ALA A 459 -8.58 18.66 0.03
CA ALA A 459 -9.76 18.52 0.87
C ALA A 459 -10.82 17.58 0.27
N GLN A 460 -11.13 17.73 -1.01
CA GLN A 460 -12.15 16.89 -1.65
C GLN A 460 -11.66 15.44 -1.90
N TRP A 461 -10.44 15.25 -2.39
CA TRP A 461 -9.95 13.94 -2.78
C TRP A 461 -9.52 13.07 -1.60
N LEU A 462 -9.01 13.67 -0.53
CA LEU A 462 -8.59 12.94 0.67
C LEU A 462 -9.76 12.55 1.58
N ASN A 463 -10.80 13.39 1.65
CA ASN A 463 -11.90 13.19 2.58
C ASN A 463 -13.14 12.55 1.95
N SER A 464 -13.17 12.35 0.63
CA SER A 464 -14.32 11.76 -0.06
C SER A 464 -14.05 10.36 -0.57
N THR A 465 -15.08 9.52 -0.52
CA THR A 465 -15.15 8.24 -1.23
C THR A 465 -15.71 8.46 -2.64
N GLY A 466 -15.63 7.45 -3.48
CA GLY A 466 -16.13 7.50 -4.85
C GLY A 466 -15.29 8.40 -5.77
N VAL A 467 -15.80 8.62 -6.97
CA VAL A 467 -15.20 9.43 -8.03
C VAL A 467 -16.28 10.14 -8.84
N PRO A 468 -15.98 11.29 -9.49
CA PRO A 468 -16.94 11.95 -10.37
C PRO A 468 -17.25 11.09 -11.61
N GLU A 469 -18.48 11.17 -12.10
CA GLU A 469 -18.89 10.64 -13.39
C GLU A 469 -19.42 11.78 -14.25
N PHE A 470 -18.74 12.03 -15.35
CA PHE A 470 -19.13 13.13 -16.23
C PHE A 470 -20.02 12.63 -17.37
N SER A 471 -21.11 13.36 -17.61
CA SER A 471 -21.92 13.25 -18.82
C SER A 471 -22.00 14.60 -19.54
N LEU A 472 -22.23 14.56 -20.84
CA LEU A 472 -22.20 15.74 -21.71
C LEU A 472 -23.50 15.88 -22.46
N GLU A 473 -24.14 17.05 -22.35
CA GLU A 473 -25.26 17.47 -23.18
C GLU A 473 -24.86 18.73 -23.94
N TYR A 474 -25.10 18.78 -25.25
CA TYR A 474 -24.75 19.96 -26.06
C TYR A 474 -25.62 20.11 -27.29
N VAL A 475 -25.66 21.35 -27.79
CA VAL A 475 -26.25 21.72 -29.09
C VAL A 475 -25.22 22.52 -29.89
N VAL A 476 -25.17 22.29 -31.19
CA VAL A 476 -24.29 23.02 -32.12
C VAL A 476 -25.11 24.00 -32.97
N TYR A 477 -24.78 25.27 -32.88
CA TYR A 477 -25.38 26.32 -33.65
C TYR A 477 -24.42 26.76 -34.78
N ARG A 478 -24.95 27.06 -35.96
CA ARG A 478 -24.20 27.74 -36.99
C ARG A 478 -24.18 29.27 -36.75
N THR A 479 -23.03 29.88 -36.86
CA THR A 479 -22.84 31.33 -36.71
C THR A 479 -22.25 31.93 -38.02
N PRO A 480 -22.28 33.26 -38.20
CA PRO A 480 -21.66 33.87 -39.38
C PRO A 480 -20.16 33.62 -39.54
N LYS A 481 -19.45 33.29 -38.42
CA LYS A 481 -18.00 33.06 -38.39
C LYS A 481 -17.58 31.62 -38.15
N GLY A 482 -18.53 30.67 -38.19
CA GLY A 482 -18.26 29.27 -37.89
C GLY A 482 -19.38 28.58 -37.12
N PHE A 483 -19.08 27.99 -36.01
CA PHE A 483 -20.06 27.26 -35.18
C PHE A 483 -19.88 27.61 -33.70
N ARG A 484 -20.96 27.50 -32.97
CA ARG A 484 -21.01 27.70 -31.50
C ARG A 484 -21.55 26.43 -30.87
N VAL A 485 -20.78 25.81 -29.98
CA VAL A 485 -21.20 24.68 -29.16
C VAL A 485 -21.61 25.21 -27.79
N VAL A 486 -22.86 25.00 -27.44
CA VAL A 486 -23.42 25.35 -26.12
C VAL A 486 -23.84 24.08 -25.45
N GLY A 487 -23.39 23.87 -24.22
CA GLY A 487 -23.67 22.61 -23.53
C GLY A 487 -23.48 22.70 -22.02
N LYS A 488 -23.62 21.53 -21.40
CA LYS A 488 -23.41 21.35 -19.96
C LYS A 488 -22.62 20.08 -19.72
N ILE A 489 -21.66 20.15 -18.78
CA ILE A 489 -21.07 18.98 -18.12
C ILE A 489 -21.92 18.70 -16.89
N LYS A 490 -22.38 17.47 -16.74
CA LYS A 490 -23.15 17.01 -15.60
C LYS A 490 -22.39 15.95 -14.81
N GLN A 491 -22.55 15.94 -13.48
CA GLN A 491 -22.05 14.91 -12.60
C GLN A 491 -23.11 14.62 -11.50
N PRO A 492 -23.23 13.36 -11.03
CA PRO A 492 -24.24 12.99 -10.04
C PRO A 492 -23.92 13.48 -8.62
N LEU A 493 -22.64 13.73 -8.33
CA LEU A 493 -22.15 14.18 -7.02
C LEU A 493 -21.69 15.63 -7.11
N ASP A 494 -22.13 16.47 -6.19
CA ASP A 494 -21.70 17.87 -6.05
C ASP A 494 -20.40 18.04 -5.24
N THR A 495 -19.85 16.94 -4.73
CA THR A 495 -18.65 16.90 -3.91
C THR A 495 -17.39 17.30 -4.68
N PHE A 496 -17.34 16.97 -5.98
CA PHE A 496 -16.13 17.16 -6.79
C PHE A 496 -16.20 18.48 -7.58
N ARG A 497 -15.21 19.33 -7.35
CA ARG A 497 -15.00 20.58 -8.07
C ARG A 497 -13.61 20.61 -8.68
N MET A 498 -13.51 20.76 -10.00
CA MET A 498 -12.21 20.75 -10.69
C MET A 498 -12.27 21.34 -12.08
N PRO A 499 -11.15 21.82 -12.62
CA PRO A 499 -11.04 22.13 -14.04
C PRO A 499 -11.10 20.83 -14.86
N VAL A 500 -11.92 20.84 -15.91
CA VAL A 500 -12.12 19.71 -16.82
C VAL A 500 -11.85 20.17 -18.24
N ASP A 501 -10.90 19.53 -18.90
CA ASP A 501 -10.61 19.85 -20.29
C ASP A 501 -11.67 19.26 -21.22
N LEU A 502 -12.16 20.12 -22.12
CA LEU A 502 -13.07 19.79 -23.18
C LEU A 502 -12.35 19.95 -24.52
N ARG A 503 -12.31 18.88 -25.32
CA ARG A 503 -11.80 18.92 -26.68
C ARG A 503 -12.94 18.73 -27.68
N ILE A 504 -12.97 19.57 -28.69
CA ILE A 504 -13.94 19.55 -29.79
C ILE A 504 -13.18 19.27 -31.08
N ASP A 505 -13.27 18.03 -31.56
CA ASP A 505 -12.74 17.67 -32.89
C ASP A 505 -13.65 18.26 -33.97
N THR A 506 -13.07 19.02 -34.90
CA THR A 506 -13.79 19.70 -36.00
C THR A 506 -13.36 19.14 -37.34
N GLU A 507 -14.02 19.57 -38.43
CA GLU A 507 -13.58 19.30 -39.81
C GLU A 507 -12.24 20.02 -40.15
N GLY A 508 -11.86 21.00 -39.31
CA GLY A 508 -10.55 21.66 -39.30
C GLY A 508 -9.72 21.28 -38.07
N ASN A 509 -9.03 22.28 -37.49
CA ASN A 509 -8.26 22.10 -36.25
C ASN A 509 -9.20 21.86 -35.08
N PRO A 510 -8.81 20.99 -34.12
CA PRO A 510 -9.57 20.81 -32.92
C PRO A 510 -9.47 22.05 -32.01
N GLU A 511 -10.56 22.35 -31.30
CA GLU A 511 -10.60 23.40 -30.28
C GLU A 511 -10.55 22.75 -28.91
N GLN A 512 -9.90 23.44 -27.95
CA GLN A 512 -9.82 23.02 -26.56
C GLN A 512 -10.27 24.14 -25.65
N LYS A 513 -10.97 23.77 -24.57
CA LYS A 513 -11.39 24.69 -23.53
C LYS A 513 -11.43 23.97 -22.17
N THR A 514 -10.89 24.59 -21.15
CA THR A 514 -11.04 24.12 -19.77
C THR A 514 -12.32 24.71 -19.16
N ILE A 515 -13.13 23.89 -18.54
CA ILE A 515 -14.40 24.23 -17.90
C ILE A 515 -14.29 23.88 -16.43
N ASP A 516 -14.63 24.80 -15.55
CA ASP A 516 -14.73 24.50 -14.13
C ASP A 516 -16.02 23.70 -13.87
N ALA A 517 -15.86 22.41 -13.61
CA ALA A 517 -16.97 21.57 -13.19
C ALA A 517 -17.27 21.84 -11.71
N ILE A 518 -18.42 22.46 -11.44
CA ILE A 518 -18.86 22.87 -10.10
C ILE A 518 -20.30 22.45 -9.90
N GLY A 519 -20.58 21.77 -8.79
CA GLY A 519 -21.91 21.23 -8.50
C GLY A 519 -22.32 20.12 -9.49
N THR A 520 -23.61 19.91 -9.64
CA THR A 520 -24.16 18.84 -10.49
C THR A 520 -24.23 19.18 -11.98
N GLU A 521 -24.19 20.47 -12.34
CA GLU A 521 -24.22 20.94 -13.73
C GLU A 521 -23.31 22.17 -13.92
N SER A 522 -22.49 22.15 -14.95
CA SER A 522 -21.63 23.27 -15.35
C SER A 522 -21.79 23.59 -16.83
N GLY A 523 -22.31 24.79 -17.12
CA GLY A 523 -22.54 25.23 -18.50
C GLY A 523 -21.25 25.65 -19.20
N PHE A 524 -21.20 25.48 -20.52
CA PHE A 524 -20.10 25.98 -21.34
C PHE A 524 -20.58 26.50 -22.70
N THR A 525 -19.77 27.40 -23.27
CA THR A 525 -19.93 27.87 -24.65
C THR A 525 -18.54 27.89 -25.30
N VAL A 526 -18.40 27.28 -26.46
CA VAL A 526 -17.16 27.24 -27.25
C VAL A 526 -17.48 27.65 -28.69
N GLU A 527 -16.74 28.60 -29.20
CA GLU A 527 -16.77 28.98 -30.63
C GLU A 527 -15.76 28.08 -31.39
N THR A 528 -16.14 27.59 -32.55
CA THR A 528 -15.25 26.81 -33.44
C THR A 528 -15.34 27.33 -34.86
N PHE A 529 -14.21 27.33 -35.57
CA PHE A 529 -14.20 27.69 -37.00
C PHE A 529 -14.72 26.55 -37.86
N GLY A 530 -14.21 25.32 -37.61
CA GLY A 530 -14.63 24.14 -38.29
C GLY A 530 -15.93 23.56 -37.70
N ARG A 531 -16.68 22.84 -38.52
CA ARG A 531 -17.86 22.12 -38.05
C ARG A 531 -17.46 21.03 -37.06
N PRO A 532 -18.04 21.00 -35.87
CA PRO A 532 -17.81 19.91 -34.92
C PRO A 532 -18.20 18.56 -35.50
N LYS A 533 -17.33 17.55 -35.37
CA LYS A 533 -17.60 16.18 -35.84
C LYS A 533 -18.64 15.52 -34.94
N PRO A 534 -19.54 14.69 -35.49
CA PRO A 534 -20.45 13.89 -34.67
C PRO A 534 -19.66 13.02 -33.66
N GLY A 535 -19.99 13.09 -32.37
CA GLY A 535 -19.26 12.39 -31.30
C GLY A 535 -17.81 12.89 -31.07
N GLY A 536 -17.43 14.01 -31.67
CA GLY A 536 -16.08 14.59 -31.56
C GLY A 536 -15.85 15.46 -30.35
N ILE A 537 -16.84 15.61 -29.43
CA ILE A 537 -16.67 16.37 -28.21
C ILE A 537 -16.31 15.40 -27.08
N LYS A 538 -15.13 15.58 -26.49
CA LYS A 538 -14.55 14.70 -25.48
C LYS A 538 -14.26 15.45 -24.21
N ILE A 539 -14.69 14.89 -23.08
CA ILE A 539 -14.36 15.36 -21.74
C ILE A 539 -13.06 14.68 -21.33
N ASP A 540 -12.12 15.46 -20.78
CA ASP A 540 -10.83 14.99 -20.28
C ASP A 540 -10.15 14.04 -21.28
N PRO A 541 -9.79 14.53 -22.47
CA PRO A 541 -9.28 13.72 -23.58
C PRO A 541 -7.95 13.02 -23.27
N ASN A 542 -7.22 13.53 -22.29
CA ASN A 542 -5.92 13.00 -21.85
C ASN A 542 -6.03 12.04 -20.66
N ASN A 543 -7.25 11.74 -20.19
CA ASN A 543 -7.52 10.91 -19.01
C ASN A 543 -6.71 11.31 -17.77
N VAL A 544 -6.63 12.61 -17.52
CA VAL A 544 -5.93 13.17 -16.35
C VAL A 544 -6.71 12.92 -15.06
N ILE A 545 -8.06 13.04 -15.14
CA ILE A 545 -8.92 13.00 -13.96
C ILE A 545 -9.29 11.54 -13.63
N LEU A 546 -9.15 11.16 -12.36
CA LEU A 546 -9.77 9.93 -11.87
C LEU A 546 -11.29 10.07 -11.90
N LYS A 547 -11.95 9.36 -12.81
CA LYS A 547 -13.40 9.45 -13.05
C LYS A 547 -14.02 8.08 -13.31
N GLY A 548 -15.28 7.93 -12.98
CA GLY A 548 -16.08 6.78 -13.36
C GLY A 548 -16.47 6.86 -14.85
N SER A 549 -16.48 5.71 -15.50
CA SER A 549 -17.09 5.51 -16.81
C SER A 549 -17.54 4.06 -16.94
N THR A 550 -18.51 3.80 -17.81
CA THR A 550 -18.98 2.42 -18.09
C THR A 550 -17.83 1.46 -18.37
N SER A 551 -16.85 1.88 -19.20
CA SER A 551 -15.69 1.04 -19.52
C SER A 551 -14.77 0.79 -18.33
N LEU A 552 -14.42 1.83 -17.56
CA LEU A 552 -13.55 1.70 -16.39
C LEU A 552 -14.21 0.87 -15.29
N ARG A 553 -15.51 1.07 -15.02
CA ARG A 553 -16.24 0.28 -14.02
C ARG A 553 -16.36 -1.20 -14.39
N ALA A 554 -16.57 -1.51 -15.69
CA ALA A 554 -16.57 -2.90 -16.16
C ALA A 554 -15.17 -3.53 -15.99
N ARG A 555 -14.09 -2.82 -16.31
CA ARG A 555 -12.71 -3.28 -16.10
C ARG A 555 -12.39 -3.45 -14.61
N ALA A 556 -12.82 -2.52 -13.76
CA ALA A 556 -12.62 -2.62 -12.31
C ALA A 556 -13.36 -3.84 -11.72
N ALA A 557 -14.57 -4.15 -12.19
CA ALA A 557 -15.28 -5.35 -11.78
C ALA A 557 -14.53 -6.63 -12.22
N ILE A 558 -13.96 -6.67 -13.43
CA ILE A 558 -13.14 -7.80 -13.88
C ILE A 558 -11.89 -7.94 -12.99
N ALA A 559 -11.15 -6.85 -12.78
CA ALA A 559 -9.93 -6.86 -11.96
C ALA A 559 -10.22 -7.29 -10.51
N ARG A 560 -11.35 -6.85 -9.94
CA ARG A 560 -11.80 -7.32 -8.62
C ARG A 560 -12.12 -8.81 -8.61
N GLY A 561 -12.71 -9.33 -9.68
CA GLY A 561 -12.94 -10.76 -9.86
C GLY A 561 -11.63 -11.56 -9.95
N GLU A 562 -10.64 -11.05 -10.68
CA GLU A 562 -9.30 -11.65 -10.78
C GLU A 562 -8.61 -11.72 -9.41
N ASP A 563 -8.63 -10.63 -8.65
CA ASP A 563 -8.07 -10.58 -7.29
C ASP A 563 -8.77 -11.60 -6.34
N LEU A 564 -10.08 -11.73 -6.43
CA LEU A 564 -10.84 -12.74 -5.66
C LEU A 564 -10.51 -14.18 -6.10
N ALA A 565 -10.32 -14.41 -7.40
CA ALA A 565 -9.94 -15.72 -7.93
C ALA A 565 -8.53 -16.12 -7.48
N GLU A 566 -7.57 -15.18 -7.44
CA GLU A 566 -6.22 -15.41 -6.89
C GLU A 566 -6.25 -15.82 -5.41
N GLN A 567 -7.24 -15.34 -4.65
CA GLN A 567 -7.50 -15.74 -3.26
C GLN A 567 -8.23 -17.09 -3.13
N GLY A 568 -8.57 -17.75 -4.26
CA GLY A 568 -9.37 -18.98 -4.28
C GLY A 568 -10.87 -18.76 -4.06
N ARG A 569 -11.34 -17.51 -4.00
CA ARG A 569 -12.74 -17.12 -3.79
C ARG A 569 -13.50 -17.10 -5.12
N PHE A 570 -13.52 -18.23 -5.81
CA PHE A 570 -14.06 -18.34 -7.18
C PHE A 570 -15.55 -17.98 -7.29
N TYR A 571 -16.35 -18.24 -6.26
CA TYR A 571 -17.77 -17.87 -6.25
C TYR A 571 -17.97 -16.35 -6.28
N ASP A 572 -17.22 -15.65 -5.44
CA ASP A 572 -17.25 -14.18 -5.39
C ASP A 572 -16.67 -13.57 -6.67
N ALA A 573 -15.64 -14.21 -7.25
CA ALA A 573 -15.07 -13.80 -8.53
C ALA A 573 -16.11 -13.86 -9.66
N VAL A 574 -16.88 -14.96 -9.78
CA VAL A 574 -17.97 -15.10 -10.76
C VAL A 574 -18.98 -13.96 -10.61
N THR A 575 -19.36 -13.60 -9.38
CA THR A 575 -20.27 -12.48 -9.12
C THR A 575 -19.74 -11.15 -9.68
N GLN A 576 -18.44 -10.90 -9.57
CA GLN A 576 -17.83 -9.68 -10.12
C GLN A 576 -17.77 -9.71 -11.66
N TYR A 577 -17.50 -10.86 -12.27
CA TYR A 577 -17.53 -11.00 -13.73
C TYR A 577 -18.95 -10.81 -14.29
N GLN A 578 -19.97 -11.33 -13.61
CA GLN A 578 -21.38 -11.07 -13.95
C GLN A 578 -21.74 -9.58 -13.83
N ARG A 579 -21.21 -8.89 -12.79
CA ARG A 579 -21.38 -7.44 -12.66
C ARG A 579 -20.73 -6.70 -13.83
N ALA A 580 -19.54 -7.11 -14.27
CA ALA A 580 -18.88 -6.52 -15.43
C ALA A 580 -19.72 -6.68 -16.72
N LEU A 581 -20.32 -7.86 -16.93
CA LEU A 581 -21.20 -8.13 -18.07
C LEU A 581 -22.53 -7.35 -17.98
N ALA A 582 -23.06 -7.13 -16.78
CA ALA A 582 -24.24 -6.27 -16.57
C ALA A 582 -23.95 -4.79 -16.92
N ILE A 583 -22.74 -4.30 -16.62
CA ILE A 583 -22.30 -2.94 -16.95
C ILE A 583 -22.02 -2.81 -18.44
N GLN A 584 -21.32 -3.78 -19.03
CA GLN A 584 -20.94 -3.80 -20.44
C GLN A 584 -21.09 -5.22 -21.01
N PRO A 585 -22.23 -5.52 -21.65
CA PRO A 585 -22.45 -6.81 -22.28
C PRO A 585 -21.40 -7.15 -23.34
N ASN A 586 -21.25 -8.43 -23.65
CA ASN A 586 -20.34 -8.95 -24.69
C ASN A 586 -18.85 -8.67 -24.44
N ARG A 587 -18.42 -8.63 -23.18
CA ARG A 587 -17.00 -8.58 -22.82
C ARG A 587 -16.40 -9.99 -22.79
N SER A 588 -15.74 -10.40 -23.85
CA SER A 588 -15.09 -11.72 -23.97
C SER A 588 -14.14 -12.03 -22.81
N LEU A 589 -13.38 -11.03 -22.31
CA LEU A 589 -12.51 -11.23 -21.15
C LEU A 589 -13.29 -11.61 -19.90
N ALA A 590 -14.44 -10.99 -19.63
CA ALA A 590 -15.27 -11.33 -18.47
C ALA A 590 -15.83 -12.76 -18.57
N ASN A 591 -16.30 -13.16 -19.76
CA ASN A 591 -16.76 -14.52 -20.01
C ASN A 591 -15.63 -15.55 -19.88
N PHE A 592 -14.44 -15.23 -20.42
CA PHE A 592 -13.26 -16.09 -20.29
C PHE A 592 -12.86 -16.30 -18.83
N ARG A 593 -12.73 -15.23 -18.04
CA ARG A 593 -12.39 -15.30 -16.61
C ARG A 593 -13.47 -16.03 -15.77
N MET A 594 -14.73 -15.83 -16.14
CA MET A 594 -15.85 -16.56 -15.51
C MET A 594 -15.77 -18.07 -15.81
N GLY A 595 -15.39 -18.42 -17.06
CA GLY A 595 -15.14 -19.81 -17.46
C GLY A 595 -14.00 -20.45 -16.65
N GLU A 596 -12.87 -19.74 -16.47
CA GLU A 596 -11.77 -20.19 -15.61
C GLU A 596 -12.23 -20.41 -14.16
N ALA A 597 -12.97 -19.46 -13.59
CA ALA A 597 -13.48 -19.56 -12.22
C ALA A 597 -14.43 -20.77 -12.03
N PHE A 598 -15.33 -21.03 -12.98
CA PHE A 598 -16.16 -22.23 -12.97
C PHE A 598 -15.37 -23.52 -13.12
N PHE A 599 -14.31 -23.52 -13.95
CA PHE A 599 -13.42 -24.67 -14.11
C PHE A 599 -12.74 -25.04 -12.79
N TYR A 600 -12.21 -24.05 -12.07
CA TYR A 600 -11.60 -24.28 -10.75
C TYR A 600 -12.63 -24.76 -9.69
N GLN A 601 -13.88 -24.34 -9.81
CA GLN A 601 -15.00 -24.88 -9.01
C GLN A 601 -15.42 -26.30 -9.43
N LYS A 602 -14.80 -26.89 -10.45
CA LYS A 602 -15.18 -28.16 -11.07
C LYS A 602 -16.57 -28.16 -11.71
N ASN A 603 -17.13 -27.01 -12.00
CA ASN A 603 -18.40 -26.85 -12.73
C ASN A 603 -18.12 -26.75 -14.23
N TYR A 604 -17.76 -27.88 -14.82
CA TYR A 604 -17.29 -27.96 -16.21
C TYR A 604 -18.35 -27.55 -17.25
N GLN A 605 -19.63 -27.80 -16.96
CA GLN A 605 -20.71 -27.39 -17.87
C GLN A 605 -20.86 -25.87 -17.93
N ALA A 606 -20.84 -25.20 -16.77
CA ALA A 606 -20.88 -23.73 -16.71
C ALA A 606 -19.62 -23.13 -17.35
N ALA A 607 -18.45 -23.72 -17.10
CA ALA A 607 -17.19 -23.29 -17.71
C ALA A 607 -17.26 -23.36 -19.26
N ALA A 608 -17.71 -24.48 -19.81
CA ALA A 608 -17.85 -24.65 -21.26
C ALA A 608 -18.84 -23.64 -21.88
N ASN A 609 -19.92 -23.31 -21.18
CA ASN A 609 -20.86 -22.29 -21.65
C ASN A 609 -20.23 -20.90 -21.64
N ALA A 610 -19.54 -20.51 -20.54
CA ALA A 610 -18.88 -19.22 -20.45
C ALA A 610 -17.75 -19.03 -21.47
N PHE A 611 -17.01 -20.08 -21.84
CA PHE A 611 -15.98 -20.02 -22.89
C PHE A 611 -16.53 -19.93 -24.31
N ARG A 612 -17.81 -20.27 -24.53
CA ARG A 612 -18.45 -20.16 -25.86
C ARG A 612 -18.96 -18.75 -26.16
N GLU A 613 -19.30 -17.99 -25.14
CA GLU A 613 -19.75 -16.60 -25.21
C GLU A 613 -18.57 -15.62 -25.21
#